data_d837358e1bef1b0ead734e2a4d341ec9
#
_entry.id   d837358e1bef1b0ead734e2a4d341ec9
#
_cell.length_a   1.000
_cell.length_b   1.000
_cell.length_c   1.000
_cell.angle_alpha   90.00
_cell.angle_beta   90.00
_cell.angle_gamma   90.00
#
_symmetry.space_group_name_H-M   'P 1'
#
loop_
_entity.id
_entity.type
_entity.pdbx_description
1 polymer ?
#
loop_
_entity_poly.entity_id
_entity_poly.type
_entity_poly.pdbx_seq_one_letter_code
_entity_poly.pdbx_strand_id
1 'polypeptide(L)'
;MANDKKTVRKIIDAVKASGRTSLTAPEGKQVCDAYGIPVPKEGVASTAAAAAKLASGMGYPVVLKIVSPDILHKTEAGGVLVGVKSAAEVKAGFAKILANAKKYNRKAQILGVQVQQMVGGGQEVIIGA
;
A
#
# COMPACT_ATOMS: atom_id res chain seq x y z
N MET A 1 -6.35 19.60 2.82
CA MET A 1 -7.65 20.28 2.86
C MET A 1 -8.76 19.25 2.99
N ALA A 2 -9.54 19.37 4.03
CA ALA A 2 -10.70 18.48 4.20
C ALA A 2 -11.78 18.81 3.15
N ASN A 3 -12.55 17.80 2.74
CA ASN A 3 -13.69 17.92 1.82
C ASN A 3 -13.32 18.37 0.39
N ASP A 4 -12.15 18.01 -0.09
CA ASP A 4 -11.75 18.32 -1.46
C ASP A 4 -12.37 17.31 -2.46
N LYS A 5 -13.63 17.53 -2.76
CA LYS A 5 -14.40 16.68 -3.69
C LYS A 5 -13.82 16.68 -5.11
N LYS A 6 -13.23 17.81 -5.55
CA LYS A 6 -12.66 17.90 -6.89
C LYS A 6 -11.45 16.98 -7.05
N THR A 7 -10.57 16.97 -6.05
CA THR A 7 -9.41 16.06 -6.04
C THR A 7 -9.87 14.59 -6.05
N VAL A 8 -10.83 14.24 -5.22
CA VAL A 8 -11.38 12.88 -5.18
C VAL A 8 -12.02 12.49 -6.51
N ARG A 9 -12.77 13.40 -7.14
CA ARG A 9 -13.36 13.15 -8.46
C ARG A 9 -12.29 12.85 -9.50
N LYS A 10 -11.19 13.60 -9.52
CA LYS A 10 -10.08 13.36 -10.44
C LYS A 10 -9.46 11.97 -10.25
N ILE A 11 -9.28 11.56 -9.00
CA ILE A 11 -8.72 10.23 -8.68
C ILE A 11 -9.66 9.14 -9.21
N ILE A 12 -10.94 9.24 -8.92
CA ILE A 12 -11.95 8.26 -9.36
C ILE A 12 -12.04 8.22 -10.89
N ASP A 13 -12.08 9.36 -11.54
CA ASP A 13 -12.19 9.43 -13.00
C ASP A 13 -10.95 8.84 -13.68
N ALA A 14 -9.75 9.07 -13.13
CA ALA A 14 -8.52 8.47 -13.65
C ALA A 14 -8.54 6.94 -13.52
N VAL A 15 -9.02 6.41 -12.41
CA VAL A 15 -9.16 4.96 -12.20
C VAL A 15 -10.15 4.36 -13.20
N LYS A 16 -11.29 4.99 -13.39
CA LYS A 16 -12.30 4.56 -14.37
C LYS A 16 -11.77 4.61 -15.79
N ALA A 17 -11.05 5.67 -16.15
CA ALA A 17 -10.46 5.83 -17.49
C ALA A 17 -9.44 4.74 -17.80
N SER A 18 -8.79 4.17 -16.78
CA SER A 18 -7.86 3.05 -16.95
C SER A 18 -8.55 1.69 -17.03
N GLY A 19 -9.88 1.64 -16.96
CA GLY A 19 -10.66 0.41 -17.00
C GLY A 19 -10.74 -0.32 -15.67
N ARG A 20 -10.25 0.26 -14.58
CA ARG A 20 -10.29 -0.35 -13.26
C ARG A 20 -11.57 0.00 -12.52
N THR A 21 -11.96 -0.87 -11.59
CA THR A 21 -13.18 -0.72 -10.78
C THR A 21 -12.90 -0.54 -9.29
N SER A 22 -11.61 -0.52 -8.90
CA SER A 22 -11.21 -0.34 -7.50
C SER A 22 -9.95 0.51 -7.42
N LEU A 23 -9.77 1.17 -6.28
CA LEU A 23 -8.58 1.96 -5.99
C LEU A 23 -7.46 1.07 -5.45
N THR A 24 -6.20 1.41 -5.77
CA THR A 24 -5.06 0.85 -5.06
C THR A 24 -4.96 1.50 -3.67
N ALA A 25 -4.13 0.91 -2.78
CA ALA A 25 -3.94 1.48 -1.44
C ALA A 25 -3.40 2.93 -1.48
N PRO A 26 -2.39 3.28 -2.31
CA PRO A 26 -1.96 4.68 -2.43
C PRO A 26 -3.04 5.62 -2.92
N GLU A 27 -3.88 5.19 -3.85
CA GLU A 27 -5.01 5.99 -4.33
C GLU A 27 -6.04 6.21 -3.22
N GLY A 28 -6.33 5.16 -2.45
CA GLY A 28 -7.21 5.26 -1.27
C GLY A 28 -6.65 6.24 -0.23
N LYS A 29 -5.34 6.25 -0.01
CA LYS A 29 -4.69 7.22 0.87
C LYS A 29 -4.92 8.65 0.38
N GLN A 30 -4.77 8.89 -0.91
CA GLN A 30 -5.01 10.22 -1.49
C GLN A 30 -6.43 10.70 -1.25
N VAL A 31 -7.41 9.79 -1.33
CA VAL A 31 -8.81 10.12 -1.01
C VAL A 31 -8.96 10.49 0.46
N CYS A 32 -8.35 9.72 1.37
CA CYS A 32 -8.37 10.03 2.80
C CYS A 32 -7.71 11.39 3.08
N ASP A 33 -6.56 11.66 2.47
CA ASP A 33 -5.87 12.93 2.62
C ASP A 33 -6.73 14.11 2.15
N ALA A 34 -7.44 13.95 1.03
CA ALA A 34 -8.31 14.98 0.47
C ALA A 34 -9.47 15.34 1.41
N TYR A 35 -9.93 14.38 2.21
CA TYR A 35 -10.99 14.61 3.21
C TYR A 35 -10.45 14.89 4.62
N GLY A 36 -9.14 15.01 4.77
CA GLY A 36 -8.53 15.29 6.06
C GLY A 36 -8.59 14.15 7.06
N ILE A 37 -8.71 12.92 6.57
CA ILE A 37 -8.72 11.71 7.41
C ILE A 37 -7.26 11.32 7.68
N PRO A 38 -6.80 11.31 8.95
CA PRO A 38 -5.42 10.95 9.25
C PRO A 38 -5.14 9.48 8.93
N VAL A 39 -3.99 9.24 8.32
CA VAL A 39 -3.51 7.89 7.99
C VAL A 39 -2.06 7.73 8.44
N PRO A 40 -1.57 6.51 8.70
CA PRO A 40 -0.17 6.28 9.02
C PRO A 40 0.75 6.75 7.89
N LYS A 41 2.01 7.03 8.22
CA LYS A 41 3.03 7.34 7.20
C LYS A 41 3.19 6.15 6.28
N GLU A 42 3.26 6.41 4.99
CA GLU A 42 3.44 5.36 3.99
C GLU A 42 4.11 5.90 2.73
N GLY A 43 4.65 4.98 1.95
CA GLY A 43 5.23 5.29 0.66
C GLY A 43 5.30 4.02 -0.19
N VAL A 44 5.49 4.17 -1.48
CA VAL A 44 5.60 3.03 -2.41
C VAL A 44 7.02 2.97 -2.95
N ALA A 45 7.62 1.78 -2.91
CA ALA A 45 8.95 1.53 -3.43
C ALA A 45 8.89 0.55 -4.61
N SER A 46 9.69 0.82 -5.63
CA SER A 46 9.86 -0.08 -6.76
C SER A 46 11.07 -1.01 -6.64
N THR A 47 11.94 -0.75 -5.66
CA THR A 47 13.13 -1.55 -5.38
C THR A 47 13.25 -1.85 -3.89
N ALA A 48 13.98 -2.92 -3.57
CA ALA A 48 14.25 -3.29 -2.18
C ALA A 48 15.02 -2.20 -1.42
N ALA A 49 15.99 -1.57 -2.09
CA ALA A 49 16.76 -0.49 -1.49
C ALA A 49 15.89 0.74 -1.16
N ALA A 50 15.00 1.12 -2.07
CA ALA A 50 14.06 2.22 -1.84
C ALA A 50 13.09 1.90 -0.70
N ALA A 51 12.62 0.65 -0.60
CA ALA A 51 11.76 0.21 0.49
C ALA A 51 12.46 0.32 1.84
N ALA A 52 13.72 -0.12 1.93
CA ALA A 52 14.52 -0.01 3.14
C ALA A 52 14.73 1.45 3.56
N LYS A 53 14.96 2.33 2.59
CA LYS A 53 15.11 3.77 2.84
C LYS A 53 13.83 4.39 3.41
N LEU A 54 12.69 4.07 2.84
CA LEU A 54 11.39 4.53 3.35
C LEU A 54 11.15 4.05 4.77
N ALA A 55 11.40 2.76 5.04
CA ALA A 55 11.22 2.17 6.35
C ALA A 55 12.09 2.84 7.41
N SER A 56 13.36 3.10 7.09
CA SER A 56 14.28 3.79 8.00
C SER A 56 13.82 5.21 8.33
N GLY A 57 13.25 5.91 7.36
CA GLY A 57 12.69 7.24 7.56
C GLY A 57 11.43 7.28 8.41
N MET A 58 10.62 6.23 8.37
CA MET A 58 9.38 6.10 9.15
C MET A 58 9.62 5.62 10.58
N GLY A 59 10.66 4.82 10.77
CA GLY A 59 10.93 4.10 12.01
C GLY A 59 10.29 2.71 12.01
N TYR A 60 11.02 1.74 12.55
CA TYR A 60 10.56 0.36 12.65
C TYR A 60 9.66 0.14 13.87
N PRO A 61 8.77 -0.85 13.88
CA PRO A 61 8.47 -1.79 12.79
C PRO A 61 7.60 -1.18 11.70
N VAL A 62 7.65 -1.78 10.52
CA VAL A 62 6.81 -1.38 9.37
C VAL A 62 6.02 -2.57 8.84
N VAL A 63 5.02 -2.27 8.00
CA VAL A 63 4.23 -3.25 7.25
C VAL A 63 4.58 -3.09 5.78
N LEU A 64 4.78 -4.20 5.08
CA LEU A 64 4.99 -4.23 3.65
C LEU A 64 3.75 -4.82 2.97
N LYS A 65 3.27 -4.17 1.92
CA LYS A 65 2.08 -4.61 1.17
C LYS A 65 2.34 -4.50 -0.32
N ILE A 66 1.94 -5.53 -1.08
CA ILE A 66 1.98 -5.46 -2.54
C ILE A 66 1.05 -4.37 -3.06
N VAL A 67 1.49 -3.65 -4.09
CA VAL A 67 0.65 -2.67 -4.79
C VAL A 67 0.41 -3.17 -6.19
N SER A 68 -0.82 -3.60 -6.45
CA SER A 68 -1.26 -4.08 -7.76
C SER A 68 -2.76 -3.88 -7.91
N PRO A 69 -3.22 -3.31 -9.05
CA PRO A 69 -4.66 -3.22 -9.31
C PRO A 69 -5.30 -4.58 -9.56
N ASP A 70 -4.49 -5.62 -9.82
CA ASP A 70 -4.95 -6.96 -10.14
C ASP A 70 -4.98 -7.90 -8.93
N ILE A 71 -4.45 -7.46 -7.78
CA ILE A 71 -4.42 -8.24 -6.55
C ILE A 71 -5.17 -7.46 -5.46
N LEU A 72 -6.43 -7.84 -5.23
CA LEU A 72 -7.29 -7.20 -4.23
C LEU A 72 -7.15 -7.88 -2.85
N HIS A 73 -7.01 -9.20 -2.84
CA HIS A 73 -6.87 -9.99 -1.61
C HIS A 73 -5.39 -10.22 -1.29
N LYS A 74 -4.73 -9.18 -0.81
CA LYS A 74 -3.27 -9.16 -0.60
C LYS A 74 -2.78 -10.25 0.34
N THR A 75 -3.51 -10.50 1.42
CA THR A 75 -3.12 -11.51 2.42
C THR A 75 -3.14 -12.92 1.81
N GLU A 76 -4.17 -13.25 1.02
CA GLU A 76 -4.27 -14.54 0.32
C GLU A 76 -3.12 -14.73 -0.67
N ALA A 77 -2.72 -13.67 -1.33
CA ALA A 77 -1.62 -13.70 -2.29
C ALA A 77 -0.23 -13.76 -1.62
N GLY A 78 -0.15 -13.70 -0.29
CA GLY A 78 1.12 -13.59 0.43
C GLY A 78 1.78 -12.23 0.21
N GLY A 79 0.99 -11.20 -0.04
CA GLY A 79 1.44 -9.85 -0.36
C GLY A 79 1.50 -8.90 0.82
N VAL A 80 1.39 -9.39 2.05
CA VAL A 80 1.44 -8.57 3.27
C VAL A 80 2.43 -9.18 4.27
N LEU A 81 3.34 -8.37 4.79
CA LEU A 81 4.23 -8.73 5.89
C LEU A 81 4.13 -7.68 6.98
N VAL A 82 3.80 -8.14 8.18
CA VAL A 82 3.59 -7.30 9.38
C VAL A 82 4.79 -7.42 10.31
N GLY A 83 5.14 -6.33 10.99
CA GLY A 83 6.17 -6.35 12.03
C GLY A 83 7.58 -6.51 11.49
N VAL A 84 7.88 -5.90 10.37
CA VAL A 84 9.22 -5.90 9.76
C VAL A 84 10.09 -4.91 10.52
N LYS A 85 11.21 -5.37 11.09
CA LYS A 85 11.95 -4.65 12.15
C LYS A 85 13.32 -4.10 11.73
N SER A 86 13.81 -4.41 10.54
CA SER A 86 15.13 -3.98 10.10
C SER A 86 15.22 -3.79 8.59
N ALA A 87 16.24 -3.08 8.13
CA ALA A 87 16.49 -2.91 6.70
C ALA A 87 16.71 -4.24 5.99
N ALA A 88 17.42 -5.18 6.63
CA ALA A 88 17.63 -6.52 6.08
C ALA A 88 16.32 -7.28 5.92
N GLU A 89 15.44 -7.21 6.92
CA GLU A 89 14.10 -7.82 6.85
C GLU A 89 13.23 -7.18 5.78
N VAL A 90 13.34 -5.85 5.58
CA VAL A 90 12.61 -5.14 4.53
C VAL A 90 13.03 -5.65 3.16
N LYS A 91 14.33 -5.78 2.91
CA LYS A 91 14.86 -6.25 1.62
C LYS A 91 14.45 -7.68 1.33
N ALA A 92 14.56 -8.56 2.32
CA ALA A 92 14.13 -9.96 2.19
C ALA A 92 12.61 -10.06 1.96
N GLY A 93 11.85 -9.28 2.71
CA GLY A 93 10.39 -9.23 2.60
C GLY A 93 9.92 -8.67 1.26
N PHE A 94 10.59 -7.67 0.73
CA PHE A 94 10.31 -7.10 -0.59
C PHE A 94 10.41 -8.19 -1.67
N ALA A 95 11.51 -8.93 -1.69
CA ALA A 95 11.71 -10.03 -2.64
C ALA A 95 10.64 -11.13 -2.48
N LYS A 96 10.31 -11.49 -1.25
CA LYS A 96 9.30 -12.51 -0.95
C LYS A 96 7.91 -12.09 -1.41
N ILE A 97 7.51 -10.84 -1.16
CA ILE A 97 6.21 -10.31 -1.57
C ILE A 97 6.09 -10.31 -3.09
N LEU A 98 7.13 -9.90 -3.81
CA LEU A 98 7.12 -9.93 -5.27
C LEU A 98 7.01 -11.34 -5.82
N ALA A 99 7.76 -12.28 -5.26
CA ALA A 99 7.70 -13.68 -5.67
C ALA A 99 6.31 -14.28 -5.42
N ASN A 100 5.73 -14.01 -4.26
CA ASN A 100 4.38 -14.48 -3.91
C ASN A 100 3.32 -13.89 -4.85
N ALA A 101 3.42 -12.62 -5.16
CA ALA A 101 2.48 -11.93 -6.05
C ALA A 101 2.50 -12.53 -7.46
N LYS A 102 3.68 -12.78 -7.99
CA LYS A 102 3.86 -13.42 -9.31
C LYS A 102 3.36 -14.86 -9.33
N LYS A 103 3.53 -15.58 -8.23
CA LYS A 103 3.02 -16.94 -8.09
C LYS A 103 1.49 -16.97 -8.03
N TYR A 104 0.89 -16.00 -7.34
CA TYR A 104 -0.56 -15.86 -7.22
C TYR A 104 -1.21 -15.48 -8.54
N ASN A 105 -0.62 -14.54 -9.28
CA ASN A 105 -1.12 -14.09 -10.57
C ASN A 105 0.04 -13.62 -11.46
N ARG A 106 0.44 -14.46 -12.42
CA ARG A 106 1.56 -14.16 -13.34
C ARG A 106 1.32 -12.95 -14.20
N LYS A 107 0.06 -12.62 -14.48
CA LYS A 107 -0.33 -11.51 -15.36
C LYS A 107 -0.60 -10.22 -14.59
N ALA A 108 -0.47 -10.23 -13.28
CA ALA A 108 -0.72 -9.05 -12.46
C ALA A 108 0.30 -7.95 -12.76
N GLN A 109 -0.20 -6.73 -12.91
CA GLN A 109 0.65 -5.56 -12.99
C GLN A 109 1.12 -5.22 -11.58
N ILE A 110 2.42 -5.24 -11.35
CA ILE A 110 3.02 -4.93 -10.06
C ILE A 110 3.54 -3.49 -10.12
N LEU A 111 2.95 -2.60 -9.33
CA LEU A 111 3.35 -1.19 -9.25
C LEU A 111 4.47 -0.98 -8.25
N GLY A 112 4.62 -1.87 -7.28
CA GLY A 112 5.65 -1.79 -6.26
C GLY A 112 5.21 -2.43 -4.97
N VAL A 113 5.90 -2.09 -3.89
CA VAL A 113 5.57 -2.51 -2.52
C VAL A 113 5.37 -1.26 -1.68
N GLN A 114 4.22 -1.18 -1.03
CA GLN A 114 3.94 -0.11 -0.08
C GLN A 114 4.64 -0.42 1.25
N VAL A 115 5.36 0.57 1.76
CA VAL A 115 5.92 0.54 3.11
C VAL A 115 5.05 1.43 3.97
N GLN A 116 4.51 0.91 5.04
CA GLN A 116 3.58 1.62 5.91
C GLN A 116 4.05 1.56 7.35
N GLN A 117 4.00 2.70 8.04
CA GLN A 117 4.25 2.76 9.47
C GLN A 117 3.27 1.86 10.21
N MET A 118 3.78 1.01 11.11
CA MET A 118 2.93 0.15 11.92
C MET A 118 2.34 0.94 13.08
N VAL A 119 1.00 0.92 13.18
CA VAL A 119 0.28 1.56 14.27
C VAL A 119 -0.22 0.49 15.22
N GLY A 120 0.18 0.58 16.48
CA GLY A 120 -0.26 -0.32 17.53
C GLY A 120 -1.17 0.38 18.53
N GLY A 121 -1.98 -0.40 19.24
CA GLY A 121 -2.93 0.11 20.22
C GLY A 121 -4.08 0.87 19.59
N GLY A 122 -5.25 0.78 20.10
CA GLY A 122 -6.41 1.45 19.57
C GLY A 122 -7.53 0.48 19.22
N GLN A 123 -8.62 1.00 18.72
CA GLN A 123 -9.80 0.22 18.37
C GLN A 123 -9.85 -0.02 16.87
N GLU A 124 -9.92 -1.27 16.46
CA GLU A 124 -10.13 -1.62 15.05
C GLU A 124 -11.60 -1.51 14.67
N VAL A 125 -11.86 -0.85 13.55
CA VAL A 125 -13.21 -0.75 12.99
C VAL A 125 -13.12 -0.97 11.48
N ILE A 126 -14.22 -1.46 10.91
CA ILE A 126 -14.34 -1.64 9.46
C ILE A 126 -15.48 -0.75 8.98
N ILE A 127 -15.18 0.10 8.02
CA ILE A 127 -16.15 1.00 7.40
C ILE A 127 -16.22 0.64 5.93
N GLY A 128 -17.41 0.28 5.46
CA GLY A 128 -17.66 -0.04 4.07
C GLY A 128 -18.70 0.92 3.46
N ALA A 129 -18.66 1.05 2.16
CA ALA A 129 -19.62 1.88 1.43
C ALA A 129 -20.16 1.15 0.21
#